data_629af6e4e0f48a40526502a79fc532f0
#
_entry.id   629af6e4e0f48a40526502a79fc532f0
#
_cell.length_a   1.000
_cell.length_b   1.000
_cell.length_c   1.000
_cell.angle_alpha   90.00
_cell.angle_beta   90.00
_cell.angle_gamma   90.00
#
_symmetry.space_group_name_H-M   'P 1'
#
loop_
_entity.id
_entity.type
_entity.pdbx_description
1 polymer ?
#
loop_
_entity_poly.entity_id
_entity_poly.type
_entity_poly.pdbx_seq_one_letter_code
_entity_poly.pdbx_strand_id
1 'polypeptide(L)'
;MENQVKVGIGVMIKCNNKVLLGHRCKSRKDTGGIFEPDTWTFPGREQEFNETIFECAKREVKEETNLDIDNLEVFNASDDIQLNKHYVTIQIIANEYKGNLKVMEPNKEDEWKWFDLNDLPQNLYSPTRQFIDKYKNLK
;
A
#
# COMPACT_ATOMS: atom_id res chain seq x y z
N MET A 1 -4.45 -23.97 -13.84
CA MET A 1 -3.75 -22.84 -13.20
C MET A 1 -3.19 -23.26 -11.88
N GLU A 2 -1.99 -22.92 -11.67
CA GLU A 2 -1.35 -23.27 -10.42
C GLU A 2 -1.45 -22.15 -9.42
N ASN A 3 -1.61 -22.53 -8.16
CA ASN A 3 -1.59 -21.56 -7.08
C ASN A 3 -0.17 -21.08 -6.88
N GLN A 4 0.00 -19.78 -6.72
CA GLN A 4 1.31 -19.17 -6.56
C GLN A 4 1.28 -18.21 -5.39
N VAL A 5 2.42 -18.13 -4.69
CA VAL A 5 2.63 -17.09 -3.72
C VAL A 5 3.27 -15.92 -4.46
N LYS A 6 2.66 -14.74 -4.36
CA LYS A 6 3.15 -13.54 -5.03
C LYS A 6 3.65 -12.54 -4.01
N VAL A 7 4.57 -11.69 -4.45
CA VAL A 7 5.14 -10.68 -3.58
C VAL A 7 4.53 -9.33 -3.90
N GLY A 8 3.93 -8.70 -2.88
CA GLY A 8 3.40 -7.36 -2.98
C GLY A 8 4.17 -6.40 -2.10
N ILE A 9 3.96 -5.11 -2.35
CA ILE A 9 4.62 -4.03 -1.61
C ILE A 9 3.53 -3.13 -1.06
N GLY A 10 3.64 -2.76 0.22
CA GLY A 10 2.81 -1.72 0.80
C GLY A 10 3.70 -0.64 1.38
N VAL A 11 3.44 0.61 1.06
CA VAL A 11 4.32 1.71 1.45
C VAL A 11 3.62 2.66 2.40
N MET A 12 4.16 2.78 3.61
CA MET A 12 3.71 3.80 4.56
C MET A 12 4.52 5.06 4.32
N ILE A 13 3.92 6.05 3.67
CA ILE A 13 4.55 7.35 3.47
C ILE A 13 4.21 8.20 4.68
N LYS A 14 5.22 8.57 5.45
CA LYS A 14 5.03 9.28 6.71
C LYS A 14 5.34 10.76 6.58
N CYS A 15 4.48 11.56 7.16
CA CYS A 15 4.72 12.99 7.33
C CYS A 15 4.30 13.34 8.75
N ASN A 16 5.27 13.43 9.66
CA ASN A 16 5.01 13.57 11.09
C ASN A 16 4.20 12.36 11.58
N ASN A 17 3.01 12.59 12.15
CA ASN A 17 2.16 11.49 12.63
C ASN A 17 1.07 11.13 11.61
N LYS A 18 1.24 11.52 10.35
CA LYS A 18 0.25 11.27 9.31
C LYS A 18 0.78 10.30 8.28
N VAL A 19 -0.14 9.54 7.70
CA VAL A 19 0.17 8.58 6.64
C VAL A 19 -0.80 8.80 5.48
N LEU A 20 -0.33 8.46 4.28
CA LEU A 20 -1.13 8.62 3.07
C LEU A 20 -1.91 7.34 2.80
N LEU A 21 -3.23 7.46 2.67
CA LEU A 21 -4.10 6.34 2.31
C LEU A 21 -4.93 6.71 1.10
N GLY A 22 -5.17 5.71 0.25
CA GLY A 22 -6.03 5.85 -0.91
C GLY A 22 -7.29 5.03 -0.75
N HIS A 23 -8.40 5.56 -1.24
CA HIS A 23 -9.68 4.87 -1.17
C HIS A 23 -9.85 3.97 -2.39
N ARG A 24 -9.95 2.68 -2.15
CA ARG A 24 -10.18 1.68 -3.19
C ARG A 24 -11.64 1.79 -3.61
N CYS A 25 -11.87 1.99 -4.91
CA CYS A 25 -13.21 2.26 -5.42
C CYS A 25 -14.20 1.17 -5.04
N LYS A 26 -15.45 1.57 -4.77
CA LYS A 26 -16.52 0.59 -4.51
C LYS A 26 -16.76 -0.29 -5.74
N SER A 27 -16.61 0.27 -6.93
CA SER A 27 -16.83 -0.45 -8.18
C SER A 27 -15.56 -1.13 -8.69
N ARG A 28 -14.51 -1.14 -7.89
CA ARG A 28 -13.24 -1.71 -8.28
C ARG A 28 -13.39 -3.18 -8.61
N LYS A 29 -12.85 -3.58 -9.76
CA LYS A 29 -12.82 -4.98 -10.15
C LYS A 29 -11.55 -5.63 -9.64
N ASP A 30 -11.56 -6.95 -9.59
CA ASP A 30 -10.39 -7.70 -9.14
C ASP A 30 -9.27 -7.50 -10.16
N THR A 31 -8.24 -6.75 -9.77
CA THR A 31 -7.10 -6.43 -10.63
C THR A 31 -5.81 -7.00 -10.06
N GLY A 32 -5.91 -8.07 -9.29
CA GLY A 32 -4.79 -8.63 -8.55
C GLY A 32 -4.81 -8.14 -7.12
N GLY A 33 -4.02 -8.80 -6.27
CA GLY A 33 -4.01 -8.49 -4.85
C GLY A 33 -5.23 -9.01 -4.14
N ILE A 34 -5.34 -8.68 -2.88
CA ILE A 34 -6.51 -9.05 -2.06
C ILE A 34 -7.69 -8.20 -2.51
N PHE A 35 -8.83 -8.83 -2.72
CA PHE A 35 -10.01 -8.13 -3.23
C PHE A 35 -10.86 -7.62 -2.07
N GLU A 36 -10.78 -6.33 -1.80
CA GLU A 36 -11.57 -5.66 -0.76
C GLU A 36 -11.88 -4.25 -1.24
N PRO A 37 -12.92 -4.08 -2.07
CA PRO A 37 -13.28 -2.73 -2.54
C PRO A 37 -13.83 -1.90 -1.37
N ASP A 38 -13.87 -0.58 -1.57
CA ASP A 38 -14.39 0.36 -0.58
C ASP A 38 -13.59 0.31 0.73
N THR A 39 -12.27 0.18 0.60
CA THR A 39 -11.38 0.21 1.75
C THR A 39 -10.25 1.19 1.50
N TRP A 40 -9.55 1.58 2.57
CA TRP A 40 -8.42 2.50 2.49
C TRP A 40 -7.12 1.73 2.56
N THR A 41 -6.21 2.03 1.66
CA THR A 41 -4.99 1.25 1.45
C THR A 41 -3.76 2.16 1.40
N PHE A 42 -2.62 1.62 1.86
CA PHE A 42 -1.33 2.21 1.50
C PHE A 42 -1.10 2.05 0.00
N PRO A 43 -0.31 2.93 -0.61
CA PRO A 43 0.09 2.70 -2.01
C PRO A 43 1.00 1.50 -2.10
N GLY A 44 1.02 0.88 -3.28
CA GLY A 44 1.87 -0.27 -3.55
C GLY A 44 1.10 -1.39 -4.21
N ARG A 45 1.84 -2.25 -4.89
CA ARG A 45 1.27 -3.40 -5.59
C ARG A 45 2.32 -4.47 -5.74
N GLU A 46 2.15 -5.31 -6.75
CA GLU A 46 2.97 -6.47 -7.02
C GLU A 46 4.35 -6.09 -7.54
N GLN A 47 5.38 -6.75 -7.00
CA GLN A 47 6.73 -6.61 -7.49
C GLN A 47 6.86 -7.28 -8.85
N GLU A 48 7.58 -6.64 -9.77
CA GLU A 48 7.80 -7.18 -11.09
C GLU A 48 9.14 -7.92 -11.17
N PHE A 49 9.26 -8.81 -12.14
CA PHE A 49 10.48 -9.57 -12.34
C PHE A 49 11.64 -8.61 -12.64
N ASN A 50 12.80 -8.87 -12.03
CA ASN A 50 14.02 -8.05 -12.15
C ASN A 50 13.92 -6.68 -11.50
N GLU A 51 12.95 -6.48 -10.65
CA GLU A 51 12.75 -5.23 -9.93
C GLU A 51 13.10 -5.44 -8.46
N THR A 52 13.92 -4.56 -7.89
CA THR A 52 14.19 -4.63 -6.45
C THR A 52 12.97 -4.13 -5.68
N ILE A 53 12.96 -4.44 -4.38
CA ILE A 53 11.86 -4.02 -3.50
C ILE A 53 11.72 -2.50 -3.51
N PHE A 54 12.83 -1.77 -3.39
CA PHE A 54 12.77 -0.31 -3.35
C PHE A 54 12.44 0.29 -4.71
N GLU A 55 12.88 -0.33 -5.79
CA GLU A 55 12.48 0.10 -7.14
C GLU A 55 10.98 -0.05 -7.31
N CYS A 56 10.45 -1.17 -6.85
CA CYS A 56 9.00 -1.42 -6.89
C CYS A 56 8.25 -0.36 -6.10
N ALA A 57 8.70 -0.08 -4.88
CA ALA A 57 8.04 0.92 -4.03
C ALA A 57 8.00 2.28 -4.71
N LYS A 58 9.12 2.72 -5.27
CA LYS A 58 9.19 4.02 -5.92
C LYS A 58 8.31 4.07 -7.17
N ARG A 59 8.33 3.01 -7.97
CA ARG A 59 7.53 2.95 -9.20
C ARG A 59 6.05 2.96 -8.89
N GLU A 60 5.62 2.11 -7.96
CA GLU A 60 4.19 2.00 -7.62
C GLU A 60 3.65 3.29 -7.02
N VAL A 61 4.40 3.90 -6.12
CA VAL A 61 3.97 5.15 -5.51
C VAL A 61 3.85 6.24 -6.58
N LYS A 62 4.82 6.31 -7.50
CA LYS A 62 4.76 7.29 -8.58
C LYS A 62 3.56 7.08 -9.49
N GLU A 63 3.30 5.82 -9.85
CA GLU A 63 2.18 5.49 -10.73
C GLU A 63 0.83 5.81 -10.11
N GLU A 64 0.71 5.62 -8.80
CA GLU A 64 -0.58 5.75 -8.13
C GLU A 64 -0.83 7.16 -7.59
N THR A 65 0.22 7.85 -7.13
CA THR A 65 0.06 9.10 -6.40
C THR A 65 0.79 10.29 -7.00
N ASN A 66 1.65 10.06 -7.96
CA ASN A 66 2.54 11.08 -8.55
C ASN A 66 3.64 11.57 -7.61
N LEU A 67 3.81 10.93 -6.46
CA LEU A 67 4.84 11.35 -5.51
C LEU A 67 6.15 10.60 -5.74
N ASP A 68 7.25 11.27 -5.42
CA ASP A 68 8.58 10.67 -5.40
C ASP A 68 8.96 10.46 -3.93
N ILE A 69 9.28 9.23 -3.58
CA ILE A 69 9.61 8.88 -2.20
C ILE A 69 11.10 8.60 -2.05
N ASP A 70 11.60 8.79 -0.83
CA ASP A 70 12.99 8.60 -0.52
C ASP A 70 13.16 8.15 0.93
N ASN A 71 14.39 7.80 1.29
CA ASN A 71 14.73 7.36 2.64
C ASN A 71 13.84 6.20 3.05
N LEU A 72 13.92 5.12 2.28
CA LEU A 72 13.09 3.94 2.46
C LEU A 72 13.73 2.93 3.40
N GLU A 73 12.88 2.22 4.15
CA GLU A 73 13.34 1.10 4.96
C GLU A 73 12.33 -0.02 4.91
N VAL A 74 12.80 -1.26 4.96
CA VAL A 74 11.92 -2.41 5.09
C VAL A 74 11.57 -2.56 6.57
N PHE A 75 10.28 -2.51 6.85
CA PHE A 75 9.82 -2.62 8.23
C PHE A 75 9.56 -4.07 8.62
N ASN A 76 8.73 -4.77 7.84
CA ASN A 76 8.34 -6.13 8.16
C ASN A 76 7.63 -6.72 6.94
N ALA A 77 7.00 -7.87 7.14
CA ALA A 77 6.24 -8.53 6.09
C ALA A 77 5.02 -9.20 6.70
N SER A 78 4.02 -9.44 5.87
CA SER A 78 2.84 -10.18 6.30
C SER A 78 2.44 -11.18 5.22
N ASP A 79 1.77 -12.24 5.65
CA ASP A 79 1.10 -13.15 4.74
C ASP A 79 -0.34 -12.70 4.62
N ASP A 80 -0.79 -12.49 3.39
CA ASP A 80 -2.15 -12.06 3.12
C ASP A 80 -2.81 -13.11 2.26
N ILE A 81 -3.72 -13.87 2.87
CA ILE A 81 -4.34 -15.03 2.25
C ILE A 81 -5.85 -14.79 2.16
N GLN A 82 -6.38 -14.98 0.96
CA GLN A 82 -7.82 -14.84 0.73
C GLN A 82 -8.22 -15.82 -0.35
N LEU A 83 -9.07 -16.79 0.05
CA LEU A 83 -9.53 -17.82 -0.88
C LEU A 83 -8.33 -18.48 -1.56
N ASN A 84 -8.20 -18.32 -2.88
CA ASN A 84 -7.10 -18.94 -3.63
C ASN A 84 -5.99 -17.94 -3.95
N LYS A 85 -5.87 -16.87 -3.15
CA LYS A 85 -4.82 -15.87 -3.30
C LYS A 85 -3.91 -15.90 -2.09
N HIS A 86 -2.61 -15.85 -2.32
CA HIS A 86 -1.62 -15.78 -1.25
C HIS A 86 -0.54 -14.78 -1.65
N TYR A 87 -0.48 -13.68 -0.93
CA TYR A 87 0.54 -12.64 -1.11
C TYR A 87 1.42 -12.55 0.11
N VAL A 88 2.72 -12.39 -0.14
CA VAL A 88 3.64 -11.93 0.91
C VAL A 88 3.80 -10.44 0.67
N THR A 89 3.36 -9.62 1.61
CA THR A 89 3.43 -8.17 1.48
C THR A 89 4.64 -7.67 2.24
N ILE A 90 5.58 -7.06 1.51
CA ILE A 90 6.75 -6.41 2.12
C ILE A 90 6.32 -5.02 2.54
N GLN A 91 6.51 -4.71 3.81
CA GLN A 91 6.08 -3.45 4.42
C GLN A 91 7.24 -2.48 4.43
N ILE A 92 7.07 -1.36 3.72
CA ILE A 92 8.12 -0.37 3.53
C ILE A 92 7.68 0.95 4.12
N ILE A 93 8.58 1.61 4.86
CA ILE A 93 8.34 2.94 5.37
C ILE A 93 9.14 3.91 4.52
N ALA A 94 8.47 4.94 4.00
CA ALA A 94 9.11 6.04 3.28
C ALA A 94 9.09 7.26 4.20
N ASN A 95 10.26 7.72 4.57
CA ASN A 95 10.39 8.81 5.54
C ASN A 95 10.44 10.19 4.87
N GLU A 96 10.54 10.23 3.54
CA GLU A 96 10.59 11.48 2.79
C GLU A 96 9.79 11.33 1.51
N TYR A 97 9.19 12.44 1.09
CA TYR A 97 8.50 12.48 -0.19
C TYR A 97 8.51 13.90 -0.73
N LYS A 98 8.30 14.01 -2.03
CA LYS A 98 8.15 15.31 -2.69
C LYS A 98 7.23 15.12 -3.90
N GLY A 99 6.78 16.25 -4.43
CA GLY A 99 5.92 16.25 -5.60
C GLY A 99 4.49 16.62 -5.26
N ASN A 100 3.64 16.60 -6.25
CA ASN A 100 2.24 16.98 -6.11
C ASN A 100 1.35 15.75 -6.12
N LEU A 101 0.65 15.53 -5.03
CA LEU A 101 -0.27 14.39 -4.90
C LEU A 101 -1.39 14.50 -5.92
N LYS A 102 -1.60 13.42 -6.67
CA LYS A 102 -2.68 13.35 -7.68
C LYS A 102 -3.30 11.97 -7.65
N VAL A 103 -4.57 11.91 -8.01
CA VAL A 103 -5.24 10.64 -8.28
C VAL A 103 -4.88 10.24 -9.70
N MET A 104 -3.96 9.29 -9.83
CA MET A 104 -3.43 8.90 -11.13
C MET A 104 -4.21 7.77 -11.79
N GLU A 105 -4.87 6.94 -10.99
CA GLU A 105 -5.63 5.79 -11.47
C GLU A 105 -7.01 5.79 -10.84
N PRO A 106 -7.89 6.71 -11.27
CA PRO A 106 -9.17 6.92 -10.58
C PRO A 106 -10.12 5.73 -10.63
N ASN A 107 -9.89 4.79 -11.54
CA ASN A 107 -10.68 3.54 -11.56
C ASN A 107 -10.21 2.54 -10.51
N LYS A 108 -9.12 2.79 -9.85
CA LYS A 108 -8.57 1.92 -8.81
C LYS A 108 -8.68 2.57 -7.44
N GLU A 109 -8.07 3.73 -7.27
CA GLU A 109 -8.24 4.56 -6.08
C GLU A 109 -8.79 5.90 -6.52
N ASP A 110 -9.94 6.29 -5.96
CA ASP A 110 -10.61 7.51 -6.37
C ASP A 110 -10.28 8.71 -5.50
N GLU A 111 -9.49 8.51 -4.46
CA GLU A 111 -9.10 9.59 -3.55
C GLU A 111 -7.83 9.21 -2.81
N TRP A 112 -6.93 10.16 -2.59
CA TRP A 112 -5.75 10.01 -1.72
C TRP A 112 -5.81 11.08 -0.67
N LYS A 113 -5.59 10.70 0.60
CA LYS A 113 -5.79 11.60 1.71
C LYS A 113 -4.82 11.27 2.84
N TRP A 114 -4.34 12.30 3.53
CA TRP A 114 -3.49 12.13 4.70
C TRP A 114 -4.35 11.92 5.94
N PHE A 115 -4.02 10.89 6.70
CA PHE A 115 -4.74 10.56 7.94
C PHE A 115 -3.76 10.58 9.10
N ASP A 116 -4.21 11.12 10.24
CA ASP A 116 -3.46 10.99 11.48
C ASP A 116 -3.50 9.53 11.93
N LEU A 117 -2.36 9.01 12.41
CA LEU A 117 -2.30 7.62 12.87
C LEU A 117 -3.24 7.34 14.05
N ASN A 118 -3.66 8.39 14.74
CA ASN A 118 -4.62 8.27 15.84
C ASN A 118 -6.05 8.48 15.40
N ASP A 119 -6.31 8.70 14.12
CA ASP A 119 -7.67 8.95 13.62
C ASP A 119 -7.80 8.33 12.22
N LEU A 120 -7.69 7.02 12.16
CA LEU A 120 -7.73 6.27 10.92
C LEU A 120 -9.15 5.87 10.56
N PRO A 121 -9.44 5.67 9.26
CA PRO A 121 -10.76 5.16 8.88
C PRO A 121 -10.93 3.73 9.39
N GLN A 122 -12.18 3.31 9.58
CA GLN A 122 -12.47 1.98 10.10
C GLN A 122 -12.26 0.89 9.05
N ASN A 123 -12.55 1.20 7.79
CA ASN A 123 -12.49 0.21 6.71
C ASN A 123 -11.13 0.21 6.04
N LEU A 124 -10.13 -0.24 6.77
CA LEU A 124 -8.78 -0.38 6.24
C LEU A 124 -8.67 -1.68 5.42
N TYR A 125 -7.94 -1.57 4.31
CA TYR A 125 -7.54 -2.73 3.51
C TYR A 125 -6.75 -3.69 4.40
N SER A 126 -7.01 -5.01 4.32
CA SER A 126 -6.41 -5.96 5.25
C SER A 126 -4.89 -5.91 5.35
N PRO A 127 -4.14 -5.91 4.24
CA PRO A 127 -2.68 -5.80 4.36
C PRO A 127 -2.24 -4.49 5.00
N THR A 128 -2.97 -3.41 4.77
CA THR A 128 -2.67 -2.11 5.37
C THR A 128 -2.93 -2.15 6.88
N ARG A 129 -4.03 -2.76 7.30
CA ARG A 129 -4.35 -2.91 8.72
C ARG A 129 -3.26 -3.70 9.44
N GLN A 130 -2.80 -4.78 8.84
CA GLN A 130 -1.73 -5.59 9.43
C GLN A 130 -0.45 -4.76 9.60
N PHE A 131 -0.11 -3.96 8.60
CA PHE A 131 1.05 -3.09 8.64
C PHE A 131 0.93 -2.09 9.79
N ILE A 132 -0.19 -1.38 9.84
CA ILE A 132 -0.40 -0.34 10.86
C ILE A 132 -0.41 -0.94 12.26
N ASP A 133 -1.08 -2.07 12.45
CA ASP A 133 -1.13 -2.72 13.75
C ASP A 133 0.26 -3.11 14.23
N LYS A 134 1.07 -3.67 13.35
CA LYS A 134 2.42 -4.07 13.66
C LYS A 134 3.28 -2.85 14.00
N TYR A 135 3.12 -1.79 13.24
CA TYR A 135 3.85 -0.55 13.45
C TYR A 135 3.52 0.07 14.81
N LYS A 136 2.24 0.10 15.16
CA LYS A 136 1.81 0.67 16.44
C LYS A 136 2.27 -0.16 17.62
N ASN A 137 2.30 -1.47 17.47
CA ASN A 137 2.67 -2.36 18.57
C ASN A 137 4.15 -2.31 18.93
N LEU A 138 4.98 -1.74 18.07
CA LEU A 138 6.40 -1.58 18.35
C LEU A 138 6.73 -0.27 19.04
N LYS A 139 5.74 0.55 19.29
CA LYS A 139 5.95 1.86 19.91
C LYS A 139 5.63 1.85 21.38
#